data_4ddc1640fd05a7ce509dcac49bee2f18
#
_entry.id   4ddc1640fd05a7ce509dcac49bee2f18
#
_cell.length_a   1.000
_cell.length_b   1.000
_cell.length_c   1.000
_cell.angle_alpha   90.00
_cell.angle_beta   90.00
_cell.angle_gamma   90.00
#
_symmetry.space_group_name_H-M   'P 1'
#
loop_
_entity.id
_entity.type
_entity.pdbx_description
1 polymer ?
#
loop_
_entity_poly.entity_id
_entity_poly.type
_entity_poly.pdbx_seq_one_letter_code
_entity_poly.pdbx_strand_id
1 'polypeptide(L)'
;IAPVAPADRNPVVDDFLATAAAVLGIPVVADFNAAPFTAATGYFPIGYDPDSGVRSSSSVAYLHPHLDRPNLDVLTDTRVLRLTFAGAPGPDGAPVCTGVEVSRTDGTTAVLDATGEVVLCAGAIDTPRLLWLSGIGPAADLRSLGLPVVADLPGVGEHLLDHPESVITWETRPLAPQTVMGADAGLFVRRAPGDGSPDLMFHFCTGPYDIQTAALGYPSPTHGISMTPNVPKARSTGRLWLDSPDPDRQPRLDFRYFTDPEDHDGRTIVDGLKLARRLAATAPLSDWILREVAPGPAVVTDDELSAYGRSVANTVYHPMGTARLGPDDDPLAVVDGALLLRGVRRVRVADASVFPTTPAVNPMVSVLLLGEHAATLIAAGLAR
;
A
#
# COMPACT_ATOMS: atom_id res chain seq x y z
N ILE A 1 -14.74 7.51 7.42
CA ILE A 1 -13.53 7.82 8.20
C ILE A 1 -13.87 8.89 9.21
N ALA A 2 -13.58 8.64 10.50
CA ALA A 2 -13.90 9.54 11.60
C ALA A 2 -12.66 9.76 12.49
N PRO A 3 -12.54 10.90 13.19
CA PRO A 3 -11.52 11.10 14.20
C PRO A 3 -11.74 10.17 15.41
N VAL A 4 -10.66 9.81 16.10
CA VAL A 4 -10.74 9.04 17.35
C VAL A 4 -11.48 9.85 18.41
N ALA A 5 -12.53 9.27 19.01
CA ALA A 5 -13.28 9.95 20.06
C ALA A 5 -12.39 10.16 21.31
N PRO A 6 -12.58 11.26 22.08
CA PRO A 6 -11.77 11.51 23.27
C PRO A 6 -11.77 10.37 24.31
N ALA A 7 -12.89 9.63 24.42
CA ALA A 7 -13.02 8.49 25.33
C ALA A 7 -12.17 7.28 24.91
N ASP A 8 -11.79 7.19 23.62
CA ASP A 8 -11.03 6.10 23.04
C ASP A 8 -9.53 6.42 22.91
N ARG A 9 -9.09 7.57 23.40
CA ARG A 9 -7.68 7.97 23.37
C ARG A 9 -6.87 7.24 24.43
N ASN A 10 -5.66 6.87 24.05
CA ASN A 10 -4.73 6.23 24.99
C ASN A 10 -3.73 7.27 25.54
N PRO A 11 -3.54 7.38 26.86
CA PRO A 11 -2.65 8.40 27.44
C PRO A 11 -1.22 8.37 26.90
N VAL A 12 -0.66 7.18 26.61
CA VAL A 12 0.69 7.10 26.04
C VAL A 12 0.77 7.67 24.64
N VAL A 13 -0.34 7.60 23.88
CA VAL A 13 -0.43 8.23 22.54
C VAL A 13 -0.50 9.74 22.67
N ASP A 14 -1.30 10.28 23.60
CA ASP A 14 -1.37 11.73 23.85
C ASP A 14 0.01 12.28 24.24
N ASP A 15 0.76 11.55 25.09
CA ASP A 15 2.12 11.91 25.46
C ASP A 15 3.12 11.81 24.30
N PHE A 16 2.98 10.82 23.42
CA PHE A 16 3.73 10.76 22.15
C PHE A 16 3.47 11.97 21.27
N LEU A 17 2.20 12.33 21.05
CA LEU A 17 1.82 13.49 20.23
C LEU A 17 2.37 14.80 20.81
N ALA A 18 2.26 15.00 22.13
CA ALA A 18 2.80 16.16 22.80
C ALA A 18 4.32 16.24 22.68
N THR A 19 5.01 15.09 22.86
CA THR A 19 6.47 15.01 22.73
C THR A 19 6.91 15.30 21.29
N ALA A 20 6.27 14.70 20.29
CA ALA A 20 6.61 14.92 18.89
C ALA A 20 6.41 16.38 18.47
N ALA A 21 5.31 16.99 18.89
CA ALA A 21 5.02 18.41 18.64
C ALA A 21 6.09 19.33 19.26
N ALA A 22 6.46 19.08 20.51
CA ALA A 22 7.47 19.88 21.22
C ALA A 22 8.88 19.72 20.62
N VAL A 23 9.29 18.48 20.32
CA VAL A 23 10.64 18.18 19.82
C VAL A 23 10.86 18.70 18.40
N LEU A 24 9.82 18.67 17.57
CA LEU A 24 9.90 18.99 16.13
C LEU A 24 9.33 20.37 15.78
N GLY A 25 8.60 21.02 16.69
CA GLY A 25 7.92 22.29 16.41
C GLY A 25 6.80 22.15 15.36
N ILE A 26 6.13 21.00 15.32
CA ILE A 26 5.06 20.70 14.37
C ILE A 26 3.69 20.67 15.07
N PRO A 27 2.57 20.89 14.33
CA PRO A 27 1.25 20.84 14.92
C PRO A 27 0.80 19.43 15.25
N VAL A 28 -0.03 19.29 16.30
CA VAL A 28 -0.91 18.14 16.48
C VAL A 28 -2.20 18.42 15.70
N VAL A 29 -2.53 17.55 14.74
CA VAL A 29 -3.70 17.70 13.88
C VAL A 29 -4.81 16.73 14.29
N ALA A 30 -6.05 17.17 14.14
CA ALA A 30 -7.21 16.32 14.39
C ALA A 30 -7.56 15.45 13.16
N ASP A 31 -7.16 15.87 11.96
CA ASP A 31 -7.46 15.20 10.71
C ASP A 31 -6.28 15.37 9.72
N PHE A 32 -5.65 14.28 9.37
CA PHE A 32 -4.59 14.25 8.35
C PHE A 32 -5.09 14.45 6.91
N ASN A 33 -6.40 14.30 6.68
CA ASN A 33 -7.00 14.50 5.36
C ASN A 33 -7.37 15.98 5.11
N ALA A 34 -7.22 16.84 6.11
CA ALA A 34 -7.41 18.28 5.95
C ALA A 34 -6.19 18.92 5.27
N ALA A 35 -6.44 19.84 4.35
CA ALA A 35 -5.36 20.62 3.70
C ALA A 35 -4.91 21.79 4.61
N PRO A 36 -3.62 22.20 4.53
CA PRO A 36 -2.54 21.63 3.72
C PRO A 36 -1.90 20.40 4.39
N PHE A 37 -1.53 19.40 3.60
CA PHE A 37 -0.77 18.26 4.10
C PHE A 37 0.70 18.65 4.30
N THR A 38 1.10 18.75 5.57
CA THR A 38 2.46 19.17 5.98
C THR A 38 3.01 18.22 7.05
N ALA A 39 4.22 18.51 7.55
CA ALA A 39 4.73 17.83 8.74
C ALA A 39 3.79 18.05 9.92
N ALA A 40 3.33 16.95 10.53
CA ALA A 40 2.35 16.97 11.60
C ALA A 40 2.35 15.64 12.37
N THR A 41 1.76 15.63 13.54
CA THR A 41 1.45 14.41 14.29
C THR A 41 -0.02 14.41 14.70
N GLY A 42 -0.62 13.25 14.92
CA GLY A 42 -2.02 13.12 15.29
C GLY A 42 -2.47 11.67 15.37
N TYR A 43 -3.66 11.44 15.90
CA TYR A 43 -4.30 10.13 15.78
C TYR A 43 -4.64 9.84 14.33
N PHE A 44 -4.48 8.59 13.90
CA PHE A 44 -5.01 8.17 12.62
C PHE A 44 -6.55 8.18 12.66
N PRO A 45 -7.21 8.69 11.61
CA PRO A 45 -8.65 8.57 11.48
C PRO A 45 -9.07 7.10 11.43
N ILE A 46 -10.13 6.76 12.13
CA ILE A 46 -10.67 5.41 12.17
C ILE A 46 -11.56 5.11 10.98
N GLY A 47 -11.43 3.90 10.44
CA GLY A 47 -12.26 3.39 9.34
C GLY A 47 -13.32 2.41 9.81
N TYR A 48 -14.07 2.74 10.89
CA TYR A 48 -15.21 1.95 11.36
C TYR A 48 -16.35 2.88 11.80
N ASP A 49 -17.55 2.34 11.82
CA ASP A 49 -18.72 3.02 12.35
C ASP A 49 -18.62 3.05 13.89
N PRO A 50 -18.63 4.23 14.54
CA PRO A 50 -18.40 4.35 15.96
C PRO A 50 -19.52 3.74 16.82
N ASP A 51 -20.75 3.64 16.28
CA ASP A 51 -21.90 3.13 17.04
C ASP A 51 -21.97 1.59 17.00
N SER A 52 -21.68 0.99 15.84
CA SER A 52 -21.76 -0.45 15.63
C SER A 52 -20.42 -1.18 15.75
N GLY A 53 -19.28 -0.48 15.69
CA GLY A 53 -17.94 -1.06 15.61
C GLY A 53 -17.65 -1.75 14.27
N VAL A 54 -18.57 -1.69 13.31
CA VAL A 54 -18.39 -2.33 12.00
C VAL A 54 -17.39 -1.57 11.16
N ARG A 55 -16.42 -2.27 10.58
CA ARG A 55 -15.43 -1.67 9.70
C ARG A 55 -16.09 -1.07 8.46
N SER A 56 -15.85 0.23 8.23
CA SER A 56 -16.28 0.94 7.03
C SER A 56 -15.32 0.63 5.88
N SER A 57 -15.35 -0.61 5.38
CA SER A 57 -14.61 -1.00 4.19
C SER A 57 -15.24 -0.41 2.94
N SER A 58 -14.53 -0.44 1.80
CA SER A 58 -15.12 -0.05 0.51
C SER A 58 -16.36 -0.88 0.16
N SER A 59 -16.40 -2.16 0.55
CA SER A 59 -17.59 -3.00 0.41
C SER A 59 -18.78 -2.44 1.23
N VAL A 60 -18.55 -2.12 2.50
CA VAL A 60 -19.60 -1.57 3.38
C VAL A 60 -20.04 -0.17 2.94
N ALA A 61 -19.09 0.67 2.54
CA ALA A 61 -19.38 2.07 2.22
C ALA A 61 -19.96 2.28 0.82
N TYR A 62 -19.54 1.48 -0.17
CA TYR A 62 -19.92 1.66 -1.57
C TYR A 62 -20.82 0.56 -2.13
N LEU A 63 -20.61 -0.71 -1.75
CA LEU A 63 -21.34 -1.82 -2.34
C LEU A 63 -22.65 -2.11 -1.60
N HIS A 64 -22.61 -2.29 -0.28
CA HIS A 64 -23.78 -2.68 0.51
C HIS A 64 -24.98 -1.76 0.34
N PRO A 65 -24.85 -0.41 0.25
CA PRO A 65 -25.97 0.49 0.04
C PRO A 65 -26.68 0.33 -1.32
N HIS A 66 -26.09 -0.45 -2.24
CA HIS A 66 -26.56 -0.58 -3.62
C HIS A 66 -26.85 -2.01 -4.09
N LEU A 67 -26.85 -2.97 -3.15
CA LEU A 67 -27.06 -4.40 -3.49
C LEU A 67 -28.41 -4.72 -4.12
N ASP A 68 -29.43 -3.89 -3.88
CA ASP A 68 -30.80 -4.04 -4.44
C ASP A 68 -30.96 -3.40 -5.82
N ARG A 69 -29.90 -2.83 -6.40
CA ARG A 69 -29.98 -2.25 -7.74
C ARG A 69 -30.15 -3.36 -8.79
N PRO A 70 -31.18 -3.27 -9.68
CA PRO A 70 -31.46 -4.33 -10.65
C PRO A 70 -30.40 -4.48 -11.77
N ASN A 71 -29.45 -3.56 -11.81
CA ASN A 71 -28.33 -3.56 -12.77
C ASN A 71 -26.96 -3.85 -12.09
N LEU A 72 -26.97 -4.42 -10.90
CA LEU A 72 -25.76 -4.80 -10.15
C LEU A 72 -25.84 -6.26 -9.75
N ASP A 73 -24.96 -7.09 -10.31
CA ASP A 73 -24.77 -8.46 -9.91
C ASP A 73 -23.42 -8.61 -9.17
N VAL A 74 -23.44 -9.25 -7.99
CA VAL A 74 -22.23 -9.54 -7.21
C VAL A 74 -22.04 -11.05 -7.17
N LEU A 75 -20.98 -11.51 -7.83
CA LEU A 75 -20.63 -12.93 -7.87
C LEU A 75 -19.52 -13.21 -6.85
N THR A 76 -19.92 -13.66 -5.65
CA THR A 76 -18.99 -14.17 -4.65
C THR A 76 -18.51 -15.57 -5.00
N ASP A 77 -17.44 -16.04 -4.35
CA ASP A 77 -16.88 -17.38 -4.55
C ASP A 77 -16.53 -17.68 -6.02
N THR A 78 -16.21 -16.61 -6.74
CA THR A 78 -15.93 -16.65 -8.17
C THR A 78 -14.58 -15.98 -8.45
N ARG A 79 -13.62 -16.77 -8.93
CA ARG A 79 -12.28 -16.32 -9.24
C ARG A 79 -12.12 -16.07 -10.73
N VAL A 80 -11.63 -14.90 -11.11
CA VAL A 80 -11.23 -14.61 -12.49
C VAL A 80 -9.89 -15.29 -12.77
N LEU A 81 -9.86 -16.10 -13.84
CA LEU A 81 -8.66 -16.84 -14.26
C LEU A 81 -7.87 -16.04 -15.30
N ARG A 82 -8.56 -15.46 -16.30
CA ARG A 82 -7.97 -14.66 -17.38
C ARG A 82 -9.02 -13.85 -18.11
N LEU A 83 -8.56 -12.87 -18.89
CA LEU A 83 -9.36 -12.15 -19.88
C LEU A 83 -9.61 -13.03 -21.10
N THR A 84 -10.72 -12.81 -21.78
CA THR A 84 -11.06 -13.43 -23.08
C THR A 84 -11.04 -12.39 -24.19
N PHE A 85 -10.72 -12.83 -25.42
CA PHE A 85 -10.52 -11.93 -26.55
C PHE A 85 -11.30 -12.39 -27.78
N ALA A 86 -11.70 -11.43 -28.62
CA ALA A 86 -12.30 -11.73 -29.92
C ALA A 86 -11.32 -12.48 -30.84
N GLY A 87 -11.84 -13.34 -31.71
CA GLY A 87 -11.00 -14.07 -32.66
C GLY A 87 -10.37 -13.19 -33.76
N ALA A 88 -10.88 -11.95 -33.95
CA ALA A 88 -10.34 -10.96 -34.87
C ALA A 88 -9.95 -9.69 -34.10
N PRO A 89 -8.84 -9.01 -34.48
CA PRO A 89 -8.44 -7.76 -33.88
C PRO A 89 -9.42 -6.62 -34.23
N GLY A 90 -9.35 -5.53 -33.46
CA GLY A 90 -10.07 -4.29 -33.73
C GLY A 90 -9.58 -3.56 -34.98
N PRO A 91 -10.18 -2.41 -35.32
CA PRO A 91 -9.83 -1.64 -36.52
C PRO A 91 -8.40 -1.14 -36.57
N ASP A 92 -7.76 -0.97 -35.41
CA ASP A 92 -6.37 -0.57 -35.21
C ASP A 92 -5.39 -1.74 -35.09
N GLY A 93 -5.88 -2.97 -35.27
CA GLY A 93 -5.08 -4.19 -35.12
C GLY A 93 -4.93 -4.67 -33.67
N ALA A 94 -5.44 -3.94 -32.66
CA ALA A 94 -5.33 -4.32 -31.27
C ALA A 94 -6.32 -5.43 -30.87
N PRO A 95 -5.95 -6.36 -29.99
CA PRO A 95 -6.86 -7.34 -29.40
C PRO A 95 -8.04 -6.65 -28.70
N VAL A 96 -9.25 -7.22 -28.87
CA VAL A 96 -10.47 -6.70 -28.22
C VAL A 96 -10.89 -7.65 -27.12
N CYS A 97 -10.89 -7.18 -25.89
CA CYS A 97 -11.39 -7.95 -24.75
C CYS A 97 -12.91 -8.13 -24.87
N THR A 98 -13.37 -9.37 -24.69
CA THR A 98 -14.79 -9.75 -24.78
C THR A 98 -15.37 -10.18 -23.44
N GLY A 99 -14.55 -10.37 -22.40
CA GLY A 99 -15.02 -10.80 -21.10
C GLY A 99 -13.91 -11.42 -20.25
N VAL A 100 -14.31 -12.30 -19.36
CA VAL A 100 -13.41 -13.02 -18.45
C VAL A 100 -13.78 -14.49 -18.35
N GLU A 101 -12.79 -15.35 -18.21
CA GLU A 101 -12.98 -16.73 -17.77
C GLU A 101 -12.89 -16.77 -16.25
N VAL A 102 -13.85 -17.46 -15.62
CA VAL A 102 -13.94 -17.57 -14.17
C VAL A 102 -13.99 -19.03 -13.73
N SER A 103 -13.52 -19.31 -12.50
CA SER A 103 -13.78 -20.57 -11.82
C SER A 103 -14.60 -20.32 -10.56
N ARG A 104 -15.46 -21.29 -10.21
CA ARG A 104 -16.25 -21.31 -8.99
C ARG A 104 -15.66 -22.29 -7.98
N THR A 105 -16.09 -22.20 -6.75
CA THR A 105 -15.63 -23.09 -5.66
C THR A 105 -15.93 -24.56 -5.89
N ASP A 106 -16.95 -24.89 -6.71
CA ASP A 106 -17.26 -26.26 -7.11
C ASP A 106 -16.34 -26.80 -8.23
N GLY A 107 -15.37 -26.01 -8.67
CA GLY A 107 -14.41 -26.35 -9.73
C GLY A 107 -14.93 -26.15 -11.15
N THR A 108 -16.16 -25.69 -11.32
CA THR A 108 -16.71 -25.37 -12.66
C THR A 108 -16.10 -24.08 -13.20
N THR A 109 -15.90 -24.01 -14.51
CA THR A 109 -15.47 -22.80 -15.23
C THR A 109 -16.56 -22.26 -16.12
N ALA A 110 -16.58 -20.95 -16.31
CA ALA A 110 -17.51 -20.29 -17.22
C ALA A 110 -16.84 -19.05 -17.84
N VAL A 111 -17.36 -18.61 -18.98
CA VAL A 111 -17.01 -17.32 -19.57
C VAL A 111 -18.14 -16.34 -19.29
N LEU A 112 -17.78 -15.18 -18.77
CA LEU A 112 -18.68 -14.04 -18.58
C LEU A 112 -18.36 -13.00 -19.65
N ASP A 113 -19.30 -12.79 -20.56
CA ASP A 113 -19.13 -11.82 -21.66
C ASP A 113 -19.33 -10.38 -21.16
N ALA A 114 -18.50 -9.47 -21.63
CA ALA A 114 -18.62 -8.04 -21.40
C ALA A 114 -19.01 -7.30 -22.68
N THR A 115 -20.14 -6.62 -22.68
CA THR A 115 -20.62 -5.80 -23.81
C THR A 115 -19.97 -4.41 -23.82
N GLY A 116 -19.58 -3.87 -22.69
CA GLY A 116 -18.87 -2.61 -22.51
C GLY A 116 -17.36 -2.79 -22.41
N GLU A 117 -16.81 -2.62 -21.25
CA GLU A 117 -15.39 -2.83 -20.93
C GLU A 117 -15.22 -3.73 -19.68
N VAL A 118 -14.03 -4.31 -19.52
CA VAL A 118 -13.63 -5.00 -18.30
C VAL A 118 -12.76 -4.05 -17.48
N VAL A 119 -13.11 -3.84 -16.21
CA VAL A 119 -12.34 -3.01 -15.29
C VAL A 119 -11.63 -3.89 -14.28
N LEU A 120 -10.30 -3.86 -14.27
CA LEU A 120 -9.47 -4.62 -13.32
C LEU A 120 -9.28 -3.80 -12.04
N CYS A 121 -9.64 -4.40 -10.91
CA CYS A 121 -9.50 -3.83 -9.56
C CYS A 121 -8.94 -4.87 -8.57
N ALA A 122 -8.05 -5.74 -9.03
CA ALA A 122 -7.51 -6.85 -8.24
C ALA A 122 -6.29 -6.45 -7.37
N GLY A 123 -5.87 -5.19 -7.46
CA GLY A 123 -4.76 -4.64 -6.68
C GLY A 123 -3.39 -4.89 -7.31
N ALA A 124 -2.35 -4.34 -6.67
CA ALA A 124 -0.99 -4.30 -7.23
C ALA A 124 -0.32 -5.67 -7.40
N ILE A 125 -0.89 -6.72 -6.84
CA ILE A 125 -0.35 -8.09 -6.97
C ILE A 125 -1.16 -8.89 -7.98
N ASP A 126 -2.47 -8.93 -7.85
CA ASP A 126 -3.29 -9.80 -8.68
C ASP A 126 -3.69 -9.17 -10.02
N THR A 127 -3.71 -7.85 -10.17
CA THR A 127 -3.93 -7.21 -11.48
C THR A 127 -2.82 -7.55 -12.48
N PRO A 128 -1.51 -7.33 -12.19
CA PRO A 128 -0.46 -7.75 -13.13
C PRO A 128 -0.40 -9.27 -13.32
N ARG A 129 -0.68 -10.07 -12.27
CA ARG A 129 -0.78 -11.52 -12.40
C ARG A 129 -1.86 -11.93 -13.40
N LEU A 130 -3.05 -11.33 -13.31
CA LEU A 130 -4.16 -11.58 -14.23
C LEU A 130 -3.82 -11.15 -15.66
N LEU A 131 -3.12 -10.03 -15.85
CA LEU A 131 -2.63 -9.60 -17.15
C LEU A 131 -1.67 -10.65 -17.74
N TRP A 132 -0.68 -11.11 -16.99
CA TRP A 132 0.24 -12.17 -17.43
C TRP A 132 -0.50 -13.46 -17.84
N LEU A 133 -1.41 -13.96 -16.99
CA LEU A 133 -2.22 -15.16 -17.26
C LEU A 133 -3.12 -14.98 -18.49
N SER A 134 -3.41 -13.74 -18.86
CA SER A 134 -4.17 -13.36 -20.06
C SER A 134 -3.29 -13.17 -21.30
N GLY A 135 -1.97 -13.40 -21.19
CA GLY A 135 -1.02 -13.19 -22.29
C GLY A 135 -0.63 -11.74 -22.53
N ILE A 136 -0.76 -10.88 -21.50
CA ILE A 136 -0.39 -9.47 -21.56
C ILE A 136 0.76 -9.22 -20.58
N GLY A 137 1.93 -8.89 -21.11
CA GLY A 137 3.15 -8.70 -20.34
C GLY A 137 4.39 -8.80 -21.21
N PRO A 138 5.59 -8.94 -20.63
CA PRO A 138 6.83 -9.09 -21.38
C PRO A 138 6.77 -10.36 -22.28
N ALA A 139 6.81 -10.17 -23.60
CA ALA A 139 6.58 -11.26 -24.55
C ALA A 139 7.57 -12.43 -24.42
N ALA A 140 8.82 -12.13 -24.04
CA ALA A 140 9.83 -13.17 -23.85
C ALA A 140 9.47 -14.08 -22.66
N ASP A 141 9.05 -13.50 -21.56
CA ASP A 141 8.70 -14.21 -20.33
C ASP A 141 7.40 -15.02 -20.51
N LEU A 142 6.39 -14.42 -21.18
CA LEU A 142 5.15 -15.12 -21.52
C LEU A 142 5.43 -16.40 -22.34
N ARG A 143 6.29 -16.30 -23.38
CA ARG A 143 6.69 -17.47 -24.19
C ARG A 143 7.42 -18.51 -23.37
N SER A 144 8.28 -18.10 -22.44
CA SER A 144 9.03 -19.03 -21.58
C SER A 144 8.12 -19.87 -20.68
N LEU A 145 6.96 -19.31 -20.32
CA LEU A 145 5.91 -19.98 -19.54
C LEU A 145 4.92 -20.78 -20.41
N GLY A 146 5.08 -20.76 -21.73
CA GLY A 146 4.12 -21.38 -22.64
C GLY A 146 2.77 -20.63 -22.76
N LEU A 147 2.72 -19.38 -22.30
CA LEU A 147 1.55 -18.52 -22.42
C LEU A 147 1.49 -17.86 -23.81
N PRO A 148 0.30 -17.65 -24.39
CA PRO A 148 0.16 -16.89 -25.62
C PRO A 148 0.59 -15.43 -25.40
N VAL A 149 1.11 -14.77 -26.44
CA VAL A 149 1.36 -13.32 -26.41
C VAL A 149 0.21 -12.62 -27.08
N VAL A 150 -0.68 -12.04 -26.29
CA VAL A 150 -1.81 -11.21 -26.73
C VAL A 150 -1.34 -9.78 -26.95
N ALA A 151 -0.57 -9.23 -26.01
CA ALA A 151 0.07 -7.94 -26.12
C ALA A 151 1.43 -7.95 -25.43
N ASP A 152 2.45 -7.40 -26.10
CA ASP A 152 3.78 -7.20 -25.52
C ASP A 152 3.79 -5.88 -24.75
N LEU A 153 3.65 -5.98 -23.43
CA LEU A 153 3.69 -4.87 -22.49
C LEU A 153 4.74 -5.11 -21.43
N PRO A 154 6.00 -4.71 -21.68
CA PRO A 154 7.13 -5.00 -20.79
C PRO A 154 7.02 -4.39 -19.39
N GLY A 155 6.18 -3.36 -19.21
CA GLY A 155 5.97 -2.72 -17.92
C GLY A 155 5.08 -3.50 -16.94
N VAL A 156 4.36 -4.53 -17.39
CA VAL A 156 3.47 -5.30 -16.51
C VAL A 156 4.29 -6.11 -15.51
N GLY A 157 4.10 -5.80 -14.23
CA GLY A 157 4.84 -6.38 -13.12
C GLY A 157 6.14 -5.64 -12.76
N GLU A 158 6.63 -4.75 -13.61
CA GLU A 158 7.76 -3.86 -13.28
C GLU A 158 7.29 -2.70 -12.39
N HIS A 159 8.26 -1.98 -11.83
CA HIS A 159 7.99 -0.80 -11.00
C HIS A 159 7.14 -1.10 -9.75
N LEU A 160 7.34 -2.26 -9.13
CA LEU A 160 6.72 -2.56 -7.84
C LEU A 160 7.24 -1.58 -6.79
N LEU A 161 6.35 -0.73 -6.33
CA LEU A 161 6.60 0.26 -5.28
C LEU A 161 5.98 -0.20 -3.96
N ASP A 162 6.57 0.25 -2.85
CA ASP A 162 6.01 0.07 -1.51
C ASP A 162 6.60 1.14 -0.58
N HIS A 163 6.11 1.18 0.66
CA HIS A 163 6.72 1.93 1.75
C HIS A 163 7.50 0.95 2.63
N PRO A 164 8.84 0.85 2.50
CA PRO A 164 9.62 0.04 3.41
C PRO A 164 9.61 0.68 4.79
N GLU A 165 9.38 -0.13 5.83
CA GLU A 165 9.47 0.31 7.21
C GLU A 165 10.49 -0.49 7.99
N SER A 166 10.96 0.09 9.08
CA SER A 166 11.74 -0.57 10.13
C SER A 166 11.02 -0.43 11.46
N VAL A 167 11.51 -1.04 12.50
CA VAL A 167 10.87 -0.99 13.81
C VAL A 167 11.90 -0.77 14.90
N ILE A 168 11.52 0.01 15.91
CA ILE A 168 12.25 0.17 17.17
C ILE A 168 11.26 0.01 18.32
N THR A 169 11.61 -0.80 19.33
CA THR A 169 10.68 -1.23 20.37
C THR A 169 11.24 -0.96 21.74
N TRP A 170 10.39 -0.47 22.64
CA TRP A 170 10.69 -0.25 24.05
C TRP A 170 9.75 -1.06 24.94
N GLU A 171 10.30 -1.58 26.02
CA GLU A 171 9.55 -2.05 27.17
C GLU A 171 9.04 -0.84 27.96
N THR A 172 7.80 -0.89 28.41
CA THR A 172 7.13 0.19 29.13
C THR A 172 6.57 -0.27 30.46
N ARG A 173 6.21 0.70 31.30
CA ARG A 173 5.25 0.46 32.38
C ARG A 173 3.94 -0.08 31.77
N PRO A 174 3.06 -0.71 32.58
CA PRO A 174 1.75 -1.16 32.09
C PRO A 174 1.00 -0.02 31.39
N LEU A 175 0.55 -0.28 30.17
CA LEU A 175 -0.26 0.62 29.37
C LEU A 175 -1.75 0.40 29.63
N ALA A 176 -2.54 1.43 29.34
CA ALA A 176 -3.99 1.25 29.26
C ALA A 176 -4.32 0.23 28.15
N PRO A 177 -5.45 -0.51 28.28
CA PRO A 177 -5.88 -1.41 27.22
C PRO A 177 -6.00 -0.69 25.88
N GLN A 178 -5.68 -1.39 24.82
CA GLN A 178 -5.84 -0.89 23.45
C GLN A 178 -7.32 -0.64 23.16
N THR A 179 -7.68 0.55 22.70
CA THR A 179 -9.09 0.93 22.55
C THR A 179 -9.56 0.86 21.09
N VAL A 180 -8.70 1.16 20.12
CA VAL A 180 -9.11 1.36 18.72
C VAL A 180 -8.28 0.53 17.75
N MET A 181 -6.99 0.78 17.68
CA MET A 181 -6.06 0.15 16.74
C MET A 181 -4.69 -0.06 17.39
N GLY A 182 -3.90 -1.03 16.85
CA GLY A 182 -2.53 -1.25 17.32
C GLY A 182 -1.54 -0.16 16.90
N ALA A 183 -1.83 0.55 15.81
CA ALA A 183 -1.09 1.69 15.31
C ALA A 183 -1.99 2.93 15.42
N ASP A 184 -2.02 3.56 16.59
CA ASP A 184 -3.03 4.56 16.92
C ASP A 184 -2.71 5.96 16.37
N ALA A 185 -1.42 6.30 16.20
CA ALA A 185 -1.01 7.63 15.79
C ALA A 185 0.05 7.62 14.70
N GLY A 186 0.04 8.69 13.91
CA GLY A 186 1.01 8.99 12.88
C GLY A 186 1.88 10.20 13.22
N LEU A 187 3.12 10.15 12.75
CA LEU A 187 4.02 11.28 12.73
C LEU A 187 4.57 11.42 11.32
N PHE A 188 4.31 12.56 10.69
CA PHE A 188 4.82 12.89 9.37
C PHE A 188 5.90 13.95 9.50
N VAL A 189 7.07 13.67 8.99
CA VAL A 189 8.26 14.52 9.12
C VAL A 189 8.80 14.87 7.75
N ARG A 190 9.24 16.10 7.61
CA ARG A 190 10.05 16.54 6.50
C ARG A 190 11.48 16.71 6.99
N ARG A 191 12.41 15.87 6.49
CA ARG A 191 13.80 15.86 6.93
C ARG A 191 14.60 17.05 6.43
N ALA A 192 14.32 17.50 5.20
CA ALA A 192 14.95 18.69 4.63
C ALA A 192 14.02 19.91 4.66
N PRO A 193 14.54 21.14 4.86
CA PRO A 193 13.75 22.35 4.70
C PRO A 193 13.19 22.50 3.28
N GLY A 194 12.00 23.09 3.14
CA GLY A 194 11.36 23.35 1.84
C GLY A 194 9.84 23.12 1.88
N ASP A 195 9.17 23.27 0.74
CA ASP A 195 7.72 23.17 0.60
C ASP A 195 7.26 21.75 0.18
N GLY A 196 8.17 20.78 0.18
CA GLY A 196 7.87 19.39 -0.16
C GLY A 196 6.95 18.70 0.86
N SER A 197 6.26 17.65 0.41
CA SER A 197 5.52 16.76 1.31
C SER A 197 6.48 16.00 2.24
N PRO A 198 5.99 15.47 3.39
CA PRO A 198 6.77 14.62 4.28
C PRO A 198 7.46 13.48 3.54
N ASP A 199 8.69 13.15 3.96
CA ASP A 199 9.53 12.11 3.39
C ASP A 199 10.00 11.05 4.41
N LEU A 200 9.54 11.18 5.65
CA LEU A 200 9.67 10.21 6.73
C LEU A 200 8.34 10.15 7.49
N MET A 201 7.85 8.96 7.73
CA MET A 201 6.61 8.73 8.46
C MET A 201 6.83 7.72 9.58
N PHE A 202 6.04 7.79 10.63
CA PHE A 202 5.98 6.78 11.69
C PHE A 202 4.54 6.33 11.92
N HIS A 203 4.40 5.05 12.20
CA HIS A 203 3.28 4.56 12.99
C HIS A 203 3.75 4.44 14.44
N PHE A 204 2.93 4.93 15.37
CA PHE A 204 3.13 4.74 16.80
C PHE A 204 2.19 3.63 17.28
N CYS A 205 2.78 2.53 17.73
CA CYS A 205 2.04 1.33 18.14
C CYS A 205 1.99 1.25 19.67
N THR A 206 0.78 1.08 20.23
CA THR A 206 0.51 0.88 21.66
C THR A 206 0.64 -0.59 22.09
N GLY A 207 1.56 -1.28 21.47
CA GLY A 207 1.97 -2.66 21.74
C GLY A 207 3.30 -2.95 21.07
N PRO A 208 3.98 -4.02 21.46
CA PRO A 208 5.19 -4.44 20.76
C PRO A 208 4.83 -4.92 19.35
N TYR A 209 5.31 -4.21 18.33
CA TYR A 209 5.27 -4.69 16.95
C TYR A 209 6.56 -5.45 16.68
N ASP A 210 6.59 -6.73 17.05
CA ASP A 210 7.80 -7.51 17.27
C ASP A 210 7.99 -8.70 16.33
N ILE A 211 7.14 -8.89 15.32
CA ILE A 211 7.17 -10.07 14.43
C ILE A 211 8.57 -10.26 13.82
N GLN A 212 9.18 -9.19 13.29
CA GLN A 212 10.50 -9.23 12.67
C GLN A 212 11.62 -9.30 13.71
N THR A 213 11.51 -8.55 14.78
CA THR A 213 12.54 -8.51 15.84
C THR A 213 12.57 -9.81 16.63
N ALA A 214 11.42 -10.42 16.94
CA ALA A 214 11.36 -11.72 17.59
C ALA A 214 12.00 -12.83 16.75
N ALA A 215 11.79 -12.80 15.42
CA ALA A 215 12.42 -13.74 14.48
C ALA A 215 13.96 -13.64 14.49
N LEU A 216 14.50 -12.48 14.86
CA LEU A 216 15.94 -12.23 15.02
C LEU A 216 16.45 -12.46 16.46
N GLY A 217 15.60 -12.93 17.36
CA GLY A 217 15.94 -13.27 18.74
C GLY A 217 15.89 -12.10 19.72
N TYR A 218 15.32 -10.94 19.35
CA TYR A 218 15.08 -9.86 20.31
C TYR A 218 13.93 -10.24 21.27
N PRO A 219 13.98 -9.78 22.53
CA PRO A 219 12.89 -10.05 23.47
C PRO A 219 11.58 -9.39 23.04
N SER A 220 10.44 -10.07 23.32
CA SER A 220 9.10 -9.51 23.21
C SER A 220 8.61 -9.09 24.60
N PRO A 221 8.49 -7.79 24.89
CA PRO A 221 8.02 -7.33 26.19
C PRO A 221 6.50 -7.53 26.35
N THR A 222 6.04 -7.83 27.56
CA THR A 222 4.60 -7.94 27.86
C THR A 222 3.89 -6.59 27.72
N HIS A 223 4.57 -5.51 28.09
CA HIS A 223 4.11 -4.13 27.89
C HIS A 223 5.17 -3.38 27.11
N GLY A 224 4.77 -2.75 26.02
CA GLY A 224 5.72 -2.04 25.18
C GLY A 224 5.04 -1.11 24.20
N ILE A 225 5.84 -0.24 23.62
CA ILE A 225 5.49 0.56 22.46
C ILE A 225 6.49 0.29 21.35
N SER A 226 6.04 0.46 20.13
CA SER A 226 6.92 0.47 18.96
C SER A 226 6.70 1.74 18.14
N MET A 227 7.79 2.24 17.58
CA MET A 227 7.74 3.24 16.51
C MET A 227 8.27 2.58 15.24
N THR A 228 7.52 2.72 14.16
CA THR A 228 7.92 2.13 12.87
C THR A 228 8.20 3.24 11.86
N PRO A 229 9.46 3.73 11.79
CA PRO A 229 9.84 4.66 10.74
C PRO A 229 9.73 3.98 9.39
N ASN A 230 9.06 4.64 8.44
CA ASN A 230 8.94 4.18 7.06
C ASN A 230 9.27 5.28 6.06
N VAL A 231 9.50 4.88 4.81
CA VAL A 231 9.91 5.77 3.71
C VAL A 231 8.73 5.99 2.77
N PRO A 232 7.88 7.02 2.99
CA PRO A 232 6.71 7.24 2.16
C PRO A 232 7.06 7.68 0.73
N LYS A 233 8.29 8.14 0.50
CA LYS A 233 8.82 8.48 -0.83
C LYS A 233 10.00 7.59 -1.18
N ALA A 234 9.82 6.27 -1.07
CA ALA A 234 10.83 5.31 -1.44
C ALA A 234 11.26 5.47 -2.90
N ARG A 235 12.57 5.33 -3.13
CA ARG A 235 13.19 5.39 -4.46
C ARG A 235 13.55 4.02 -5.02
N SER A 236 13.65 3.03 -4.16
CA SER A 236 13.84 1.64 -4.57
C SER A 236 12.60 1.14 -5.28
N THR A 237 12.82 0.43 -6.39
CA THR A 237 11.74 -0.17 -7.18
C THR A 237 12.00 -1.65 -7.38
N GLY A 238 11.00 -2.44 -7.12
CA GLY A 238 11.00 -3.87 -7.29
C GLY A 238 10.28 -4.33 -8.55
N ARG A 239 9.96 -5.61 -8.57
CA ARG A 239 9.17 -6.23 -9.64
C ARG A 239 8.36 -7.41 -9.15
N LEU A 240 7.34 -7.75 -9.95
CA LEU A 240 6.53 -8.94 -9.84
C LEU A 240 6.63 -9.74 -11.15
N TRP A 241 6.70 -11.08 -11.07
CA TRP A 241 6.65 -11.94 -12.26
C TRP A 241 6.05 -13.30 -11.94
N LEU A 242 5.62 -14.03 -12.97
CA LEU A 242 5.20 -15.42 -12.83
C LEU A 242 6.38 -16.37 -13.07
N ASP A 243 6.41 -17.47 -12.34
CA ASP A 243 7.29 -18.63 -12.60
C ASP A 243 6.50 -19.87 -13.02
N SER A 244 5.18 -19.74 -13.20
CA SER A 244 4.26 -20.79 -13.62
C SER A 244 3.03 -20.20 -14.31
N PRO A 245 2.46 -20.88 -15.33
CA PRO A 245 1.19 -20.51 -15.92
C PRO A 245 -0.03 -20.96 -15.08
N ASP A 246 0.22 -21.67 -13.98
CA ASP A 246 -0.83 -22.15 -13.09
C ASP A 246 -1.48 -20.97 -12.32
N PRO A 247 -2.80 -20.74 -12.48
CA PRO A 247 -3.49 -19.67 -11.80
C PRO A 247 -3.54 -19.84 -10.28
N ASP A 248 -3.28 -21.02 -9.73
CA ASP A 248 -3.23 -21.25 -8.29
C ASP A 248 -1.87 -20.88 -7.67
N ARG A 249 -0.86 -20.70 -8.50
CA ARG A 249 0.47 -20.33 -8.02
C ARG A 249 0.59 -18.84 -7.82
N GLN A 250 1.07 -18.44 -6.64
CA GLN A 250 1.34 -17.04 -6.32
C GLN A 250 2.48 -16.48 -7.19
N PRO A 251 2.41 -15.22 -7.61
CA PRO A 251 3.50 -14.58 -8.33
C PRO A 251 4.74 -14.45 -7.44
N ARG A 252 5.89 -14.31 -8.06
CA ARG A 252 7.13 -13.93 -7.39
C ARG A 252 7.15 -12.42 -7.19
N LEU A 253 7.58 -12.00 -6.00
CA LEU A 253 7.72 -10.61 -5.60
C LEU A 253 9.15 -10.36 -5.16
N ASP A 254 9.76 -9.32 -5.70
CA ASP A 254 11.04 -8.80 -5.26
C ASP A 254 10.89 -7.28 -5.08
N PHE A 255 10.75 -6.83 -3.85
CA PHE A 255 10.57 -5.42 -3.53
C PHE A 255 11.84 -4.60 -3.70
N ARG A 256 13.01 -5.22 -3.66
CA ARG A 256 14.33 -4.58 -3.76
C ARG A 256 14.51 -3.39 -2.83
N TYR A 257 14.04 -3.51 -1.59
CA TYR A 257 14.19 -2.45 -0.61
C TYR A 257 15.65 -2.03 -0.46
N PHE A 258 15.90 -0.73 -0.30
CA PHE A 258 17.22 -0.14 -0.09
C PHE A 258 18.23 -0.40 -1.21
N THR A 259 17.76 -0.50 -2.44
CA THR A 259 18.62 -0.69 -3.61
C THR A 259 18.76 0.58 -4.45
N ASP A 260 18.17 1.69 -4.02
CA ASP A 260 18.32 2.98 -4.69
C ASP A 260 19.79 3.43 -4.67
N PRO A 261 20.35 3.92 -5.82
CA PRO A 261 21.79 4.20 -5.95
C PRO A 261 22.34 5.26 -4.99
N GLU A 262 21.46 6.14 -4.48
CA GLU A 262 21.82 7.21 -3.56
C GLU A 262 21.66 6.81 -2.08
N ASP A 263 21.24 5.57 -1.80
CA ASP A 263 20.89 5.10 -0.46
C ASP A 263 19.92 6.03 0.30
N HIS A 264 19.00 6.64 -0.44
CA HIS A 264 17.99 7.54 0.12
C HIS A 264 17.11 6.81 1.15
N ASP A 265 16.64 5.62 0.78
CA ASP A 265 15.72 4.85 1.60
C ASP A 265 16.41 4.38 2.88
N GLY A 266 17.63 3.86 2.79
CA GLY A 266 18.41 3.43 3.95
C GLY A 266 18.72 4.57 4.92
N ARG A 267 19.18 5.72 4.39
CA ARG A 267 19.42 6.93 5.23
C ARG A 267 18.14 7.44 5.89
N THR A 268 16.99 7.35 5.20
CA THR A 268 15.70 7.73 5.78
C THR A 268 15.36 6.87 7.00
N ILE A 269 15.59 5.57 6.91
CA ILE A 269 15.37 4.66 8.06
C ILE A 269 16.33 5.00 9.22
N VAL A 270 17.61 5.25 8.96
CA VAL A 270 18.58 5.64 10.00
C VAL A 270 18.15 6.93 10.70
N ASP A 271 17.76 7.96 9.94
CA ASP A 271 17.23 9.21 10.49
C ASP A 271 15.97 8.97 11.34
N GLY A 272 15.10 8.08 10.87
CA GLY A 272 13.90 7.67 11.59
C GLY A 272 14.22 6.99 12.92
N LEU A 273 15.12 6.02 12.95
CA LEU A 273 15.54 5.32 14.17
C LEU A 273 16.17 6.29 15.18
N LYS A 274 17.01 7.22 14.73
CA LYS A 274 17.58 8.28 15.58
C LYS A 274 16.50 9.21 16.14
N LEU A 275 15.55 9.62 15.32
CA LEU A 275 14.43 10.47 15.75
C LEU A 275 13.56 9.74 16.77
N ALA A 276 13.23 8.48 16.54
CA ALA A 276 12.47 7.66 17.48
C ALA A 276 13.14 7.61 18.87
N ARG A 277 14.46 7.40 18.92
CA ARG A 277 15.22 7.44 20.17
C ARG A 277 15.17 8.81 20.85
N ARG A 278 15.26 9.89 20.08
CA ARG A 278 15.15 11.25 20.63
C ARG A 278 13.77 11.50 21.24
N LEU A 279 12.70 11.05 20.57
CA LEU A 279 11.35 11.14 21.12
C LEU A 279 11.20 10.30 22.39
N ALA A 280 11.66 9.05 22.35
CA ALA A 280 11.62 8.14 23.50
C ALA A 280 12.39 8.65 24.73
N ALA A 281 13.43 9.43 24.53
CA ALA A 281 14.23 10.04 25.61
C ALA A 281 13.66 11.37 26.13
N THR A 282 12.55 11.87 25.58
CA THR A 282 11.98 13.18 25.90
C THR A 282 10.65 13.02 26.64
N ALA A 283 10.48 13.76 27.75
CA ALA A 283 9.21 13.81 28.48
C ALA A 283 8.12 14.56 27.68
N PRO A 284 6.83 14.17 27.79
CA PRO A 284 6.31 13.17 28.75
C PRO A 284 6.46 11.69 28.28
N LEU A 285 6.77 11.40 27.03
CA LEU A 285 6.84 10.03 26.53
C LEU A 285 7.88 9.17 27.28
N SER A 286 9.04 9.74 27.62
CA SER A 286 10.09 9.03 28.38
C SER A 286 9.62 8.49 29.72
N ASP A 287 8.56 9.07 30.31
CA ASP A 287 8.03 8.63 31.60
C ASP A 287 7.37 7.26 31.54
N TRP A 288 7.01 6.78 30.37
CA TRP A 288 6.45 5.45 30.13
C TRP A 288 7.53 4.38 29.93
N ILE A 289 8.72 4.76 29.48
CA ILE A 289 9.74 3.85 28.96
C ILE A 289 10.63 3.32 30.09
N LEU A 290 10.83 2.01 30.09
CA LEU A 290 11.74 1.34 31.00
C LEU A 290 13.12 1.09 30.35
N ARG A 291 13.12 0.58 29.13
CA ARG A 291 14.34 0.35 28.34
C ARG A 291 14.02 0.13 26.85
N GLU A 292 15.00 0.37 25.99
CA GLU A 292 14.95 -0.05 24.60
C GLU A 292 15.22 -1.56 24.50
N VAL A 293 14.39 -2.27 23.73
CA VAL A 293 14.46 -3.73 23.59
C VAL A 293 15.07 -4.13 22.25
N ALA A 294 14.69 -3.48 21.18
CA ALA A 294 15.19 -3.69 19.83
C ALA A 294 15.38 -2.34 19.12
N PRO A 295 16.57 -2.05 18.57
CA PRO A 295 17.79 -2.88 18.54
C PRO A 295 18.52 -3.01 19.87
N GLY A 296 18.17 -2.20 20.85
CA GLY A 296 18.88 -2.10 22.13
C GLY A 296 20.02 -1.07 22.10
N PRO A 297 20.49 -0.62 23.29
CA PRO A 297 21.39 0.53 23.43
C PRO A 297 22.81 0.29 22.89
N ALA A 298 23.18 -0.94 22.55
CA ALA A 298 24.49 -1.27 22.00
C ALA A 298 24.64 -0.90 20.50
N VAL A 299 23.55 -0.76 19.77
CA VAL A 299 23.54 -0.37 18.35
C VAL A 299 23.51 1.16 18.28
N VAL A 300 24.64 1.80 17.95
CA VAL A 300 24.82 3.25 18.12
C VAL A 300 25.17 3.98 16.84
N THR A 301 26.09 3.42 16.04
CA THR A 301 26.58 4.08 14.83
C THR A 301 25.56 4.03 13.69
N ASP A 302 25.72 4.92 12.71
CA ASP A 302 24.85 4.94 11.53
C ASP A 302 24.91 3.62 10.75
N ASP A 303 26.10 3.02 10.64
CA ASP A 303 26.27 1.73 9.98
C ASP A 303 25.56 0.60 10.73
N GLU A 304 25.64 0.57 12.05
CA GLU A 304 24.93 -0.41 12.88
C GLU A 304 23.41 -0.21 12.80
N LEU A 305 22.93 1.04 12.85
CA LEU A 305 21.51 1.37 12.68
C LEU A 305 21.02 1.02 11.27
N SER A 306 21.83 1.27 10.25
CA SER A 306 21.50 0.87 8.87
C SER A 306 21.41 -0.66 8.73
N ALA A 307 22.39 -1.39 9.28
CA ALA A 307 22.37 -2.85 9.28
C ALA A 307 21.15 -3.41 10.01
N TYR A 308 20.85 -2.88 11.19
CA TYR A 308 19.66 -3.24 11.95
C TYR A 308 18.38 -2.92 11.17
N GLY A 309 18.21 -1.67 10.71
CA GLY A 309 17.01 -1.21 10.02
C GLY A 309 16.68 -2.05 8.79
N ARG A 310 17.72 -2.46 8.04
CA ARG A 310 17.57 -3.37 6.88
C ARG A 310 17.21 -4.80 7.30
N SER A 311 17.75 -5.28 8.43
CA SER A 311 17.49 -6.66 8.90
C SER A 311 16.07 -6.89 9.42
N VAL A 312 15.43 -5.83 9.95
CA VAL A 312 14.04 -5.86 10.45
C VAL A 312 13.05 -5.22 9.47
N ALA A 313 13.52 -4.87 8.27
CA ALA A 313 12.68 -4.21 7.28
C ALA A 313 11.49 -5.06 6.87
N ASN A 314 10.35 -4.40 6.71
CA ASN A 314 9.09 -5.00 6.35
C ASN A 314 8.31 -4.08 5.41
N THR A 315 7.30 -4.65 4.75
CA THR A 315 6.29 -3.88 4.03
C THR A 315 5.31 -3.23 5.01
N VAL A 316 4.88 -1.99 4.73
CA VAL A 316 3.70 -1.40 5.40
C VAL A 316 2.40 -1.85 4.74
N TYR A 317 2.46 -2.91 3.91
CA TYR A 317 1.32 -3.45 3.16
C TYR A 317 0.75 -2.47 2.12
N HIS A 318 1.63 -1.70 1.48
CA HIS A 318 1.30 -0.68 0.49
C HIS A 318 1.84 -0.96 -0.93
N PRO A 319 1.79 -2.21 -1.47
CA PRO A 319 2.28 -2.48 -2.80
C PRO A 319 1.49 -1.71 -3.85
N MET A 320 2.20 -1.14 -4.84
CA MET A 320 1.60 -0.36 -5.91
C MET A 320 2.50 -0.30 -7.15
N GLY A 321 2.04 0.28 -8.25
CA GLY A 321 2.87 0.66 -9.40
C GLY A 321 3.09 -0.42 -10.46
N THR A 322 2.65 -1.65 -10.27
CA THR A 322 2.94 -2.82 -11.11
C THR A 322 2.21 -2.86 -12.47
N ALA A 323 1.31 -1.92 -12.73
CA ALA A 323 0.66 -1.65 -14.02
C ALA A 323 0.59 -0.13 -14.21
N ARG A 324 1.71 0.56 -14.01
CA ARG A 324 1.75 2.00 -13.81
C ARG A 324 1.23 2.81 -15.01
N LEU A 325 0.60 3.90 -14.66
CA LEU A 325 0.23 4.97 -15.56
C LEU A 325 1.50 5.69 -16.06
N GLY A 326 1.52 6.09 -17.31
CA GLY A 326 2.60 6.91 -17.86
C GLY A 326 2.25 7.57 -19.18
N PRO A 327 3.09 8.51 -19.66
CA PRO A 327 2.91 9.18 -20.93
C PRO A 327 3.15 8.23 -22.12
N ASP A 328 2.75 8.64 -23.33
CA ASP A 328 2.77 7.78 -24.53
C ASP A 328 4.17 7.37 -24.98
N ASP A 329 5.18 8.15 -24.66
CA ASP A 329 6.58 7.90 -24.97
C ASP A 329 7.31 7.03 -23.92
N ASP A 330 6.63 6.65 -22.84
CA ASP A 330 7.18 5.76 -21.83
C ASP A 330 6.93 4.29 -22.21
N PRO A 331 7.97 3.52 -22.57
CA PRO A 331 7.82 2.12 -22.99
C PRO A 331 7.40 1.18 -21.86
N LEU A 332 7.50 1.60 -20.61
CA LEU A 332 7.09 0.84 -19.45
C LEU A 332 5.73 1.27 -18.88
N ALA A 333 5.05 2.24 -19.50
CA ALA A 333 3.69 2.59 -19.13
C ALA A 333 2.72 1.50 -19.57
N VAL A 334 1.90 1.01 -18.64
CA VAL A 334 0.93 -0.06 -18.85
C VAL A 334 -0.45 0.49 -19.16
N VAL A 335 -0.84 1.60 -18.51
CA VAL A 335 -2.09 2.30 -18.79
C VAL A 335 -1.84 3.76 -19.19
N ASP A 336 -2.80 4.33 -19.89
CA ASP A 336 -2.80 5.74 -20.27
C ASP A 336 -3.47 6.63 -19.20
N GLY A 337 -3.56 7.94 -19.45
CA GLY A 337 -4.18 8.92 -18.55
C GLY A 337 -5.68 8.73 -18.34
N ALA A 338 -6.34 7.92 -19.16
CA ALA A 338 -7.73 7.49 -18.99
C ALA A 338 -7.84 6.12 -18.29
N LEU A 339 -6.73 5.59 -17.77
CA LEU A 339 -6.60 4.28 -17.13
C LEU A 339 -6.86 3.10 -18.10
N LEU A 340 -6.89 3.33 -19.41
CA LEU A 340 -7.07 2.29 -20.41
C LEU A 340 -5.77 1.50 -20.62
N LEU A 341 -5.87 0.18 -20.70
CA LEU A 341 -4.76 -0.71 -20.95
C LEU A 341 -4.18 -0.48 -22.36
N ARG A 342 -2.88 -0.25 -22.46
CA ARG A 342 -2.20 -0.02 -23.74
C ARG A 342 -2.17 -1.28 -24.59
N GLY A 343 -2.35 -1.10 -25.89
CA GLY A 343 -2.30 -2.20 -26.86
C GLY A 343 -3.43 -3.21 -26.78
N VAL A 344 -4.44 -2.99 -25.92
CA VAL A 344 -5.62 -3.85 -25.77
C VAL A 344 -6.87 -2.98 -25.61
N ARG A 345 -7.91 -3.31 -26.35
CA ARG A 345 -9.17 -2.55 -26.31
C ARG A 345 -10.11 -3.10 -25.22
N ARG A 346 -10.91 -2.19 -24.63
CA ARG A 346 -11.99 -2.51 -23.69
C ARG A 346 -11.51 -3.12 -22.37
N VAL A 347 -10.30 -2.74 -21.94
CA VAL A 347 -9.78 -3.06 -20.62
C VAL A 347 -9.30 -1.77 -19.93
N ARG A 348 -9.66 -1.61 -18.69
CA ARG A 348 -9.25 -0.52 -17.81
C ARG A 348 -8.67 -1.09 -16.52
N VAL A 349 -7.72 -0.39 -15.89
CA VAL A 349 -7.19 -0.74 -14.57
C VAL A 349 -7.50 0.40 -13.61
N ALA A 350 -8.14 0.08 -12.48
CA ALA A 350 -8.57 1.08 -11.50
C ALA A 350 -8.25 0.64 -10.06
N ASP A 351 -6.99 0.38 -9.79
CA ASP A 351 -6.47 0.01 -8.45
C ASP A 351 -5.06 0.55 -8.23
N ALA A 352 -4.43 0.19 -7.10
CA ALA A 352 -3.11 0.68 -6.73
C ALA A 352 -1.99 0.32 -7.73
N SER A 353 -2.20 -0.65 -8.63
CA SER A 353 -1.19 -1.02 -9.63
C SER A 353 -0.86 0.11 -10.61
N VAL A 354 -1.76 1.09 -10.77
CA VAL A 354 -1.56 2.19 -11.74
C VAL A 354 -0.72 3.35 -11.21
N PHE A 355 -0.39 3.40 -9.91
CA PHE A 355 0.36 4.52 -9.36
C PHE A 355 1.74 4.67 -10.00
N PRO A 356 2.08 5.85 -10.53
CA PRO A 356 3.39 6.10 -11.12
C PRO A 356 4.46 6.42 -10.07
N THR A 357 4.05 6.74 -8.84
CA THR A 357 4.91 7.04 -7.70
C THR A 357 4.16 6.80 -6.40
N THR A 358 4.89 6.63 -5.29
CA THR A 358 4.28 6.47 -3.98
C THR A 358 3.63 7.76 -3.48
N PRO A 359 2.39 7.73 -2.97
CA PRO A 359 1.85 8.83 -2.19
C PRO A 359 2.65 8.99 -0.89
N ALA A 360 2.74 10.22 -0.37
CA ALA A 360 3.47 10.50 0.88
C ALA A 360 2.69 10.09 2.15
N VAL A 361 1.67 9.23 2.00
CA VAL A 361 0.72 8.79 3.03
C VAL A 361 0.31 7.34 2.76
N ASN A 362 -0.35 6.71 3.75
CA ASN A 362 -1.02 5.42 3.55
C ASN A 362 -1.96 5.50 2.32
N PRO A 363 -1.89 4.58 1.35
CA PRO A 363 -2.51 4.76 0.03
C PRO A 363 -4.03 4.57 -0.01
N MET A 364 -4.68 4.11 1.07
CA MET A 364 -6.11 3.76 1.06
C MET A 364 -7.00 4.87 0.50
N VAL A 365 -6.87 6.11 1.02
CA VAL A 365 -7.67 7.25 0.57
C VAL A 365 -7.35 7.62 -0.88
N SER A 366 -6.08 7.53 -1.27
CA SER A 366 -5.64 7.77 -2.66
C SER A 366 -6.23 6.74 -3.62
N VAL A 367 -6.35 5.47 -3.20
CA VAL A 367 -6.98 4.41 -4.01
C VAL A 367 -8.49 4.61 -4.11
N LEU A 368 -9.16 5.03 -3.04
CA LEU A 368 -10.58 5.39 -3.08
C LEU A 368 -10.84 6.55 -4.06
N LEU A 369 -10.01 7.60 -4.01
CA LEU A 369 -10.08 8.72 -4.95
C LEU A 369 -9.87 8.25 -6.40
N LEU A 370 -8.92 7.33 -6.63
CA LEU A 370 -8.72 6.73 -7.96
C LEU A 370 -9.97 6.00 -8.44
N GLY A 371 -10.65 5.26 -7.58
CA GLY A 371 -11.90 4.56 -7.90
C GLY A 371 -13.02 5.53 -8.30
N GLU A 372 -13.21 6.62 -7.55
CA GLU A 372 -14.15 7.70 -7.88
C GLU A 372 -13.83 8.36 -9.23
N HIS A 373 -12.55 8.64 -9.47
CA HIS A 373 -12.11 9.20 -10.74
C HIS A 373 -12.33 8.24 -11.90
N ALA A 374 -12.01 6.96 -11.73
CA ALA A 374 -12.25 5.91 -12.74
C ALA A 374 -13.73 5.81 -13.10
N ALA A 375 -14.63 5.86 -12.11
CA ALA A 375 -16.08 5.88 -12.36
C ALA A 375 -16.50 7.06 -13.22
N THR A 376 -15.92 8.26 -12.99
CA THR A 376 -16.17 9.45 -13.82
C THR A 376 -15.69 9.25 -15.26
N LEU A 377 -14.50 8.66 -15.46
CA LEU A 377 -13.95 8.36 -16.79
C LEU A 377 -14.81 7.33 -17.54
N ILE A 378 -15.29 6.28 -16.85
CA ILE A 378 -16.17 5.26 -17.42
C ILE A 378 -17.49 5.89 -17.86
N ALA A 379 -18.13 6.68 -17.01
CA ALA A 379 -19.38 7.36 -17.31
C ALA A 379 -19.24 8.30 -18.53
N ALA A 380 -18.15 9.05 -18.64
CA ALA A 380 -17.87 9.89 -19.80
C ALA A 380 -17.61 9.10 -21.10
N GLY A 381 -17.05 7.89 -20.99
CA GLY A 381 -16.85 6.97 -22.13
C GLY A 381 -18.15 6.36 -22.63
N LEU A 382 -19.10 6.05 -21.76
CA LEU A 382 -20.42 5.50 -22.10
C LEU A 382 -21.36 6.55 -22.73
N ALA A 383 -21.10 7.83 -22.53
CA ALA A 383 -21.88 8.93 -23.08
C ALA A 383 -21.49 9.33 -24.52
N ARG A 384 -20.44 8.72 -25.09
CA ARG A 384 -19.95 8.92 -26.46
C ARG A 384 -20.31 7.74 -27.35
#